data_5a417667ba66e98672071a743242bb68
#
_entry.id   5a417667ba66e98672071a743242bb68
#
_cell.length_a   1.000
_cell.length_b   1.000
_cell.length_c   1.000
_cell.angle_alpha   90.00
_cell.angle_beta   90.00
_cell.angle_gamma   90.00
#
_symmetry.space_group_name_H-M   'P 1'
#
loop_
_entity.id
_entity.type
_entity.pdbx_description
1 polymer ?
#
loop_
_entity_poly.entity_id
_entity_poly.type
_entity_poly.pdbx_seq_one_letter_code
_entity_poly.pdbx_strand_id
1 'polypeptide(L)'
;MLCSGCQTGTLSPSSIEGLFRAHTCSHCGGDWVLIEDYAVWRERHPDYEFAKGIYFEEINITDTKEAMLCPVTQTIMRKFKISATNTHRLDYSAAVGGLWLDKGEWELLVKEGLAGSLNALVTDVWQRKIRQTSAKDSFVDIYHDKFGDDVYIRIKEMREWLNAHPQKADLRAYLMAEDPYSAKR
;
A
#
# COMPACT_ATOMS: atom_id res chain seq x y z
N MET A 1 14.45 -24.46 4.86
CA MET A 1 14.16 -23.90 3.52
C MET A 1 15.22 -22.86 3.21
N LEU A 2 15.63 -22.73 1.94
CA LEU A 2 16.56 -21.67 1.52
C LEU A 2 15.87 -20.31 1.63
N CYS A 3 16.61 -19.31 2.06
CA CYS A 3 16.09 -17.94 2.21
C CYS A 3 15.82 -17.31 0.84
N SER A 4 14.65 -16.72 0.64
CA SER A 4 14.28 -16.02 -0.60
C SER A 4 15.04 -14.70 -0.77
N GLY A 5 15.33 -13.99 0.30
CA GLY A 5 16.00 -12.68 0.24
C GLY A 5 17.49 -12.80 -0.08
N CYS A 6 18.26 -13.45 0.77
CA CYS A 6 19.72 -13.49 0.61
C CYS A 6 20.22 -14.70 -0.18
N GLN A 7 19.40 -15.73 -0.44
CA GLN A 7 19.72 -16.97 -1.18
C GLN A 7 20.89 -17.79 -0.60
N THR A 8 21.44 -17.38 0.53
CA THR A 8 22.58 -18.04 1.20
C THR A 8 22.21 -18.57 2.58
N GLY A 9 21.27 -17.92 3.26
CA GLY A 9 20.79 -18.32 4.57
C GLY A 9 19.69 -19.37 4.50
N THR A 10 19.39 -19.97 5.65
CA THR A 10 18.29 -20.90 5.82
C THR A 10 17.21 -20.31 6.75
N LEU A 11 15.95 -20.62 6.44
CA LEU A 11 14.81 -20.25 7.24
C LEU A 11 14.61 -21.25 8.38
N SER A 12 14.62 -20.76 9.60
CA SER A 12 14.37 -21.51 10.82
C SER A 12 13.03 -21.13 11.45
N PRO A 13 12.30 -22.08 12.07
CA PRO A 13 11.06 -21.78 12.77
C PRO A 13 11.22 -20.65 13.78
N SER A 14 10.30 -19.70 13.76
CA SER A 14 10.29 -18.51 14.62
C SER A 14 8.86 -18.02 14.83
N SER A 15 8.72 -16.82 15.36
CA SER A 15 7.44 -16.10 15.46
C SER A 15 7.68 -14.61 15.29
N ILE A 16 6.74 -13.91 14.67
CA ILE A 16 6.72 -12.44 14.65
C ILE A 16 6.32 -11.96 16.05
N GLU A 17 7.25 -11.33 16.76
CA GLU A 17 7.05 -10.78 18.13
C GLU A 17 6.37 -11.74 19.12
N GLY A 18 6.50 -13.06 18.92
CA GLY A 18 5.81 -14.07 19.73
C GLY A 18 4.32 -14.22 19.43
N LEU A 19 3.77 -13.53 18.43
CA LEU A 19 2.34 -13.48 18.14
C LEU A 19 1.88 -14.64 17.25
N PHE A 20 2.46 -14.78 16.06
CA PHE A 20 2.11 -15.83 15.12
C PHE A 20 3.34 -16.43 14.45
N ARG A 21 3.17 -17.60 13.87
CA ARG A 21 4.28 -18.39 13.30
C ARG A 21 4.93 -17.66 12.14
N ALA A 22 6.26 -17.78 12.10
CA ALA A 22 7.10 -17.33 11.01
C ALA A 22 8.29 -18.27 10.83
N HIS A 23 9.09 -18.00 9.80
CA HIS A 23 10.41 -18.60 9.63
C HIS A 23 11.39 -17.46 9.34
N THR A 24 12.34 -17.27 10.23
CA THR A 24 13.32 -16.18 10.12
C THR A 24 14.63 -16.68 9.52
N CYS A 25 15.21 -15.88 8.65
CA CYS A 25 16.55 -16.11 8.14
C CYS A 25 17.60 -15.59 9.12
N SER A 26 18.45 -16.47 9.65
CA SER A 26 19.54 -16.08 10.54
C SER A 26 20.61 -15.21 9.91
N HIS A 27 20.69 -15.17 8.56
CA HIS A 27 21.69 -14.41 7.83
C HIS A 27 21.25 -12.99 7.50
N CYS A 28 20.04 -12.79 6.90
CA CYS A 28 19.57 -11.47 6.50
C CYS A 28 18.49 -10.89 7.42
N GLY A 29 17.93 -11.68 8.34
CA GLY A 29 16.88 -11.25 9.26
C GLY A 29 15.51 -11.06 8.62
N GLY A 30 15.30 -11.52 7.38
CA GLY A 30 13.97 -11.49 6.74
C GLY A 30 13.10 -12.65 7.22
N ASP A 31 11.78 -12.46 7.17
CA ASP A 31 10.78 -13.39 7.69
C ASP A 31 9.86 -13.92 6.60
N TRP A 32 9.58 -15.21 6.67
CA TRP A 32 8.58 -15.89 5.88
C TRP A 32 7.36 -16.20 6.75
N VAL A 33 6.20 -15.70 6.34
CA VAL A 33 4.93 -15.82 7.07
C VAL A 33 3.87 -16.42 6.16
N LEU A 34 3.10 -17.39 6.65
CA LEU A 34 1.87 -17.81 5.98
C LEU A 34 0.71 -16.91 6.42
N ILE A 35 -0.03 -16.38 5.45
CA ILE A 35 -1.22 -15.54 5.73
C ILE A 35 -2.26 -16.30 6.56
N GLU A 36 -2.34 -17.62 6.39
CA GLU A 36 -3.20 -18.49 7.19
C GLU A 36 -2.83 -18.47 8.68
N ASP A 37 -1.54 -18.57 9.02
CA ASP A 37 -1.06 -18.51 10.42
C ASP A 37 -1.39 -17.15 11.05
N TYR A 38 -1.20 -16.06 10.30
CA TYR A 38 -1.60 -14.73 10.73
C TYR A 38 -3.14 -14.62 10.92
N ALA A 39 -3.94 -15.12 9.97
CA ALA A 39 -5.40 -15.04 10.01
C ALA A 39 -5.97 -15.81 11.22
N VAL A 40 -5.49 -17.03 11.45
CA VAL A 40 -5.89 -17.85 12.61
C VAL A 40 -5.53 -17.16 13.91
N TRP A 41 -4.35 -16.55 13.99
CA TRP A 41 -3.96 -15.77 15.17
C TRP A 41 -4.89 -14.55 15.34
N ARG A 42 -5.20 -13.81 14.27
CA ARG A 42 -6.05 -12.62 14.29
C ARG A 42 -7.49 -12.93 14.70
N GLU A 43 -8.06 -14.03 14.26
CA GLU A 43 -9.38 -14.51 14.69
C GLU A 43 -9.47 -14.78 16.20
N ARG A 44 -8.37 -15.27 16.79
CA ARG A 44 -8.28 -15.54 18.22
C ARG A 44 -8.02 -14.28 19.06
N HIS A 45 -7.54 -13.20 18.43
CA HIS A 45 -7.17 -11.94 19.06
C HIS A 45 -7.80 -10.74 18.31
N PRO A 46 -9.14 -10.67 18.19
CA PRO A 46 -9.81 -9.64 17.39
C PRO A 46 -9.53 -8.23 17.93
N ASP A 47 -9.41 -8.08 19.25
CA ASP A 47 -9.22 -6.79 19.91
C ASP A 47 -7.73 -6.44 20.11
N TYR A 48 -6.80 -7.26 19.60
CA TYR A 48 -5.39 -6.95 19.73
C TYR A 48 -5.03 -5.73 18.87
N GLU A 49 -4.52 -4.70 19.53
CA GLU A 49 -4.02 -3.49 18.89
C GLU A 49 -2.48 -3.54 18.86
N PHE A 50 -1.93 -3.45 17.66
CA PHE A 50 -0.49 -3.29 17.52
C PHE A 50 -0.11 -1.91 18.03
N ALA A 51 0.68 -1.87 19.10
CA ALA A 51 1.18 -0.62 19.65
C ALA A 51 1.97 0.09 18.55
N LYS A 52 1.53 1.28 18.16
CA LYS A 52 2.33 2.17 17.33
C LYS A 52 3.56 2.55 18.14
N GLY A 53 4.63 1.81 17.98
CA GLY A 53 5.88 2.08 18.67
C GLY A 53 6.33 3.51 18.38
N ILE A 54 6.76 4.24 19.41
CA ILE A 54 7.50 5.48 19.22
C ILE A 54 8.91 5.03 18.79
N TYR A 55 9.10 4.86 17.49
CA TYR A 55 10.42 4.57 16.96
C TYR A 55 11.20 5.88 16.93
N PHE A 56 12.10 6.04 17.89
CA PHE A 56 13.02 7.19 17.98
C PHE A 56 14.16 7.08 16.97
N GLU A 57 14.40 5.90 16.39
CA GLU A 57 15.44 5.64 15.41
C GLU A 57 14.82 5.41 14.02
N GLU A 58 15.55 5.80 12.98
CA GLU A 58 15.21 5.43 11.61
C GLU A 58 15.23 3.90 11.50
N ILE A 59 14.10 3.30 11.18
CA ILE A 59 14.01 1.87 10.93
C ILE A 59 14.88 1.60 9.69
N ASN A 60 15.93 0.85 9.87
CA ASN A 60 16.77 0.43 8.74
C ASN A 60 16.03 -0.67 7.98
N ILE A 61 15.25 -0.27 6.97
CA ILE A 61 14.40 -1.15 6.18
C ILE A 61 15.17 -1.57 4.94
N THR A 62 15.31 -2.87 4.76
CA THR A 62 15.75 -3.44 3.51
C THR A 62 14.53 -3.57 2.59
N ASP A 63 14.63 -3.11 1.34
CA ASP A 63 13.59 -3.26 0.31
C ASP A 63 14.22 -3.97 -0.89
N THR A 64 13.92 -5.25 -1.04
CA THR A 64 14.41 -6.06 -2.17
C THR A 64 13.62 -5.72 -3.41
N LYS A 65 14.23 -4.98 -4.34
CA LYS A 65 13.60 -4.56 -5.61
C LYS A 65 13.54 -5.66 -6.66
N GLU A 66 14.40 -6.64 -6.56
CA GLU A 66 14.49 -7.76 -7.49
C GLU A 66 13.32 -8.73 -7.34
N ALA A 67 13.08 -9.52 -8.39
CA ALA A 67 12.07 -10.57 -8.34
C ALA A 67 12.53 -11.70 -7.41
N MET A 68 11.69 -12.06 -6.44
CA MET A 68 11.99 -13.11 -5.47
C MET A 68 11.25 -14.40 -5.78
N LEU A 69 11.86 -15.52 -5.42
CA LEU A 69 11.27 -16.84 -5.54
C LEU A 69 10.67 -17.28 -4.20
N CYS A 70 9.51 -17.91 -4.25
CA CYS A 70 8.90 -18.53 -3.09
C CYS A 70 9.82 -19.59 -2.47
N PRO A 71 10.11 -19.58 -1.17
CA PRO A 71 11.02 -20.54 -0.55
C PRO A 71 10.48 -21.98 -0.57
N VAL A 72 9.17 -22.15 -0.78
CA VAL A 72 8.50 -23.46 -0.81
C VAL A 72 8.38 -24.01 -2.23
N THR A 73 7.87 -23.19 -3.17
CA THR A 73 7.50 -23.65 -4.52
C THR A 73 8.51 -23.25 -5.61
N GLN A 74 9.46 -22.38 -5.29
CA GLN A 74 10.42 -21.79 -6.24
C GLN A 74 9.76 -21.03 -7.40
N THR A 75 8.50 -20.65 -7.27
CA THR A 75 7.80 -19.80 -8.23
C THR A 75 8.05 -18.32 -7.93
N ILE A 76 7.95 -17.45 -8.94
CA ILE A 76 8.11 -16.01 -8.77
C ILE A 76 6.99 -15.46 -7.89
N MET A 77 7.36 -14.69 -6.86
CA MET A 77 6.43 -14.00 -6.00
C MET A 77 5.96 -12.68 -6.61
N ARG A 78 4.76 -12.26 -6.26
CA ARG A 78 4.18 -10.99 -6.70
C ARG A 78 4.48 -9.89 -5.69
N LYS A 79 4.89 -8.72 -6.17
CA LYS A 79 5.14 -7.57 -5.32
C LYS A 79 3.87 -6.74 -5.12
N PHE A 80 3.51 -6.49 -3.88
CA PHE A 80 2.35 -5.71 -3.47
C PHE A 80 2.79 -4.44 -2.74
N LYS A 81 2.32 -3.27 -3.18
CA LYS A 81 2.53 -2.02 -2.44
C LYS A 81 1.78 -2.04 -1.11
N ILE A 82 2.41 -1.55 -0.06
CA ILE A 82 1.79 -1.45 1.28
C ILE A 82 0.83 -0.26 1.37
N SER A 83 1.18 0.88 0.76
CA SER A 83 0.36 2.09 0.74
C SER A 83 0.56 2.91 -0.54
N ALA A 84 -0.21 3.97 -0.70
CA ALA A 84 -0.07 4.91 -1.82
C ALA A 84 1.16 5.82 -1.65
N THR A 85 1.48 6.18 -0.40
CA THR A 85 2.54 7.14 -0.03
C THR A 85 3.89 6.48 0.19
N ASN A 86 3.92 5.15 0.36
CA ASN A 86 5.13 4.39 0.61
C ASN A 86 5.55 3.62 -0.65
N THR A 87 6.85 3.58 -0.93
CA THR A 87 7.41 2.85 -2.08
C THR A 87 7.70 1.39 -1.80
N HIS A 88 7.71 0.96 -0.54
CA HIS A 88 7.96 -0.41 -0.13
C HIS A 88 6.92 -1.39 -0.66
N ARG A 89 7.38 -2.60 -0.95
CA ARG A 89 6.57 -3.67 -1.52
C ARG A 89 6.86 -4.99 -0.83
N LEU A 90 5.81 -5.67 -0.44
CA LEU A 90 5.87 -7.02 0.10
C LEU A 90 5.87 -8.05 -1.03
N ASP A 91 6.62 -9.12 -0.88
CA ASP A 91 6.67 -10.23 -1.82
C ASP A 91 5.71 -11.34 -1.39
N TYR A 92 4.73 -11.66 -2.22
CA TYR A 92 3.66 -12.61 -1.91
C TYR A 92 3.65 -13.79 -2.88
N SER A 93 3.63 -14.99 -2.32
CA SER A 93 3.45 -16.24 -3.05
C SER A 93 1.99 -16.66 -3.04
N ALA A 94 1.30 -16.48 -4.17
CA ALA A 94 -0.08 -16.93 -4.32
C ALA A 94 -0.24 -18.46 -4.29
N ALA A 95 0.83 -19.21 -4.58
CA ALA A 95 0.80 -20.67 -4.62
C ALA A 95 0.60 -21.30 -3.23
N VAL A 96 1.10 -20.65 -2.18
CA VAL A 96 1.04 -21.17 -0.81
C VAL A 96 0.46 -20.15 0.18
N GLY A 97 0.02 -18.98 -0.28
CA GLY A 97 -0.46 -17.92 0.60
C GLY A 97 0.62 -17.37 1.53
N GLY A 98 1.88 -17.37 1.08
CA GLY A 98 3.00 -16.95 1.89
C GLY A 98 3.50 -15.55 1.57
N LEU A 99 3.93 -14.84 2.59
CA LEU A 99 4.44 -13.47 2.52
C LEU A 99 5.89 -13.44 2.98
N TRP A 100 6.75 -12.80 2.19
CA TRP A 100 8.10 -12.46 2.59
C TRP A 100 8.15 -11.04 3.11
N LEU A 101 8.76 -10.87 4.27
CA LEU A 101 9.06 -9.61 4.89
C LEU A 101 10.58 -9.43 4.94
N ASP A 102 11.09 -8.42 4.28
CA ASP A 102 12.49 -8.04 4.45
C ASP A 102 12.71 -7.47 5.86
N LYS A 103 13.96 -7.44 6.29
CA LYS A 103 14.30 -6.93 7.63
C LYS A 103 13.80 -5.49 7.80
N GLY A 104 13.02 -5.24 8.85
CA GLY A 104 12.44 -3.94 9.17
C GLY A 104 11.08 -3.67 8.53
N GLU A 105 10.59 -4.55 7.62
CA GLU A 105 9.27 -4.34 7.00
C GLU A 105 8.11 -4.61 7.98
N TRP A 106 8.28 -5.53 8.91
CA TRP A 106 7.27 -5.73 9.95
C TRP A 106 7.08 -4.48 10.79
N GLU A 107 8.18 -3.90 11.27
CA GLU A 107 8.19 -2.67 12.05
C GLU A 107 7.58 -1.50 11.24
N LEU A 108 7.84 -1.44 9.94
CA LEU A 108 7.21 -0.48 9.05
C LEU A 108 5.69 -0.68 9.00
N LEU A 109 5.22 -1.91 8.87
CA LEU A 109 3.78 -2.22 8.87
C LEU A 109 3.10 -1.83 10.18
N VAL A 110 3.76 -2.05 11.32
CA VAL A 110 3.27 -1.59 12.64
C VAL A 110 3.21 -0.07 12.70
N LYS A 111 4.27 0.62 12.29
CA LYS A 111 4.35 2.09 12.23
C LYS A 111 3.25 2.71 11.36
N GLU A 112 3.01 2.14 10.19
CA GLU A 112 1.95 2.57 9.26
C GLU A 112 0.53 2.17 9.71
N GLY A 113 0.40 1.39 10.79
CA GLY A 113 -0.89 0.87 11.27
C GLY A 113 -1.50 -0.21 10.38
N LEU A 114 -0.67 -0.90 9.59
CA LEU A 114 -1.07 -1.91 8.63
C LEU A 114 -0.88 -3.35 9.11
N ALA A 115 -0.15 -3.55 10.22
CA ALA A 115 0.13 -4.87 10.80
C ALA A 115 -1.14 -5.67 11.14
N GLY A 116 -2.24 -4.97 11.46
CA GLY A 116 -3.56 -5.58 11.71
C GLY A 116 -4.31 -6.03 10.45
N SER A 117 -3.75 -5.85 9.26
CA SER A 117 -4.45 -6.03 7.97
C SER A 117 -3.62 -6.77 6.92
N LEU A 118 -2.66 -7.63 7.31
CA LEU A 118 -1.78 -8.34 6.36
C LEU A 118 -2.55 -9.09 5.26
N ASN A 119 -3.63 -9.76 5.64
CA ASN A 119 -4.50 -10.47 4.72
C ASN A 119 -5.18 -9.56 3.69
N ALA A 120 -5.47 -8.31 4.04
CA ALA A 120 -6.05 -7.33 3.13
C ALA A 120 -5.00 -6.77 2.14
N LEU A 121 -3.77 -6.54 2.59
CA LEU A 121 -2.68 -5.94 1.79
C LEU A 121 -2.40 -6.72 0.50
N VAL A 122 -2.51 -8.06 0.56
CA VAL A 122 -2.23 -8.96 -0.57
C VAL A 122 -3.46 -9.20 -1.46
N THR A 123 -4.53 -8.40 -1.34
CA THR A 123 -5.71 -8.50 -2.18
C THR A 123 -5.69 -7.54 -3.37
N ASP A 124 -6.33 -7.96 -4.47
CA ASP A 124 -6.49 -7.09 -5.64
C ASP A 124 -7.34 -5.84 -5.33
N VAL A 125 -8.26 -5.93 -4.37
CA VAL A 125 -9.09 -4.79 -3.92
C VAL A 125 -8.21 -3.72 -3.30
N TRP A 126 -7.33 -4.10 -2.38
CA TRP A 126 -6.38 -3.20 -1.73
C TRP A 126 -5.44 -2.56 -2.75
N GLN A 127 -4.84 -3.37 -3.62
CA GLN A 127 -3.93 -2.90 -4.66
C GLN A 127 -4.60 -1.96 -5.66
N ARG A 128 -5.87 -2.19 -5.98
CA ARG A 128 -6.66 -1.28 -6.82
C ARG A 128 -6.86 0.06 -6.14
N LYS A 129 -7.21 0.06 -4.86
CA LYS A 129 -7.38 1.29 -4.06
C LYS A 129 -6.09 2.11 -4.02
N ILE A 130 -4.94 1.46 -3.76
CA ILE A 130 -3.63 2.13 -3.78
C ILE A 130 -3.36 2.77 -5.15
N ARG A 131 -3.56 2.04 -6.25
CA ARG A 131 -3.35 2.59 -7.60
C ARG A 131 -4.25 3.80 -7.89
N GLN A 132 -5.52 3.74 -7.48
CA GLN A 132 -6.45 4.86 -7.64
C GLN A 132 -6.04 6.08 -6.83
N THR A 133 -5.60 5.89 -5.59
CA THR A 133 -5.11 6.98 -4.74
C THR A 133 -3.85 7.60 -5.33
N SER A 134 -2.84 6.79 -5.68
CA SER A 134 -1.60 7.29 -6.30
C SER A 134 -1.85 8.03 -7.63
N ALA A 135 -2.78 7.54 -8.46
CA ALA A 135 -3.15 8.22 -9.70
C ALA A 135 -3.81 9.58 -9.42
N LYS A 136 -4.71 9.63 -8.42
CA LYS A 136 -5.36 10.88 -8.01
C LYS A 136 -4.33 11.90 -7.52
N ASP A 137 -3.40 11.49 -6.67
CA ASP A 137 -2.37 12.36 -6.12
C ASP A 137 -1.46 12.90 -7.26
N SER A 138 -1.06 12.03 -8.19
CA SER A 138 -0.30 12.44 -9.37
C SER A 138 -1.05 13.47 -10.25
N PHE A 139 -2.37 13.32 -10.41
CA PHE A 139 -3.16 14.32 -11.13
C PHE A 139 -3.26 15.65 -10.37
N VAL A 140 -3.36 15.60 -9.05
CA VAL A 140 -3.33 16.81 -8.21
C VAL A 140 -2.02 17.55 -8.42
N ASP A 141 -0.89 16.86 -8.34
CA ASP A 141 0.45 17.45 -8.53
C ASP A 141 0.60 18.08 -9.93
N ILE A 142 0.17 17.37 -10.99
CA ILE A 142 0.19 17.89 -12.36
C ILE A 142 -0.63 19.19 -12.49
N TYR A 143 -1.78 19.27 -11.84
CA TYR A 143 -2.61 20.48 -11.89
C TYR A 143 -2.04 21.62 -11.06
N HIS A 144 -1.40 21.33 -9.92
CA HIS A 144 -0.64 22.32 -9.14
C HIS A 144 0.52 22.91 -9.98
N ASP A 145 1.30 22.03 -10.60
CA ASP A 145 2.43 22.44 -11.46
C ASP A 145 1.96 23.27 -12.65
N LYS A 146 0.81 22.91 -13.24
CA LYS A 146 0.30 23.56 -14.47
C LYS A 146 -0.36 24.90 -14.20
N PHE A 147 -1.09 25.05 -13.11
CA PHE A 147 -1.91 26.23 -12.83
C PHE A 147 -1.35 27.11 -11.73
N GLY A 148 -0.43 26.61 -10.91
CA GLY A 148 -0.02 27.20 -9.65
C GLY A 148 -1.06 27.01 -8.54
N ASP A 149 -0.60 27.08 -7.29
CA ASP A 149 -1.40 26.72 -6.11
C ASP A 149 -2.67 27.57 -5.97
N ASP A 150 -2.55 28.88 -6.11
CA ASP A 150 -3.67 29.81 -5.94
C ASP A 150 -4.81 29.55 -6.94
N VAL A 151 -4.43 29.33 -8.21
CA VAL A 151 -5.41 29.08 -9.29
C VAL A 151 -6.02 27.69 -9.12
N TYR A 152 -5.22 26.69 -8.75
CA TYR A 152 -5.69 25.33 -8.50
C TYR A 152 -6.74 25.31 -7.38
N ILE A 153 -6.46 25.98 -6.25
CA ILE A 153 -7.39 26.05 -5.11
C ILE A 153 -8.73 26.64 -5.54
N ARG A 154 -8.72 27.80 -6.23
CA ARG A 154 -9.94 28.46 -6.70
C ARG A 154 -10.76 27.61 -7.65
N ILE A 155 -10.10 26.96 -8.60
CA ILE A 155 -10.79 26.07 -9.56
C ILE A 155 -11.37 24.84 -8.85
N LYS A 156 -10.66 24.29 -7.86
CA LYS A 156 -11.14 23.17 -7.05
C LYS A 156 -12.40 23.54 -6.27
N GLU A 157 -12.42 24.69 -5.59
CA GLU A 157 -13.57 25.20 -4.87
C GLU A 157 -14.77 25.44 -5.82
N MET A 158 -14.53 26.07 -6.97
CA MET A 158 -15.55 26.27 -7.99
C MET A 158 -16.12 24.93 -8.49
N ARG A 159 -15.27 23.94 -8.72
CA ARG A 159 -15.69 22.60 -9.14
C ARG A 159 -16.53 21.88 -8.09
N GLU A 160 -16.19 22.02 -6.82
CA GLU A 160 -16.96 21.45 -5.71
C GLU A 160 -18.33 22.12 -5.61
N TRP A 161 -18.39 23.46 -5.67
CA TRP A 161 -19.63 24.21 -5.72
C TRP A 161 -20.52 23.82 -6.91
N LEU A 162 -19.96 23.77 -8.13
CA LEU A 162 -20.68 23.35 -9.34
C LEU A 162 -21.25 21.93 -9.22
N ASN A 163 -20.50 21.00 -8.62
CA ASN A 163 -20.95 19.62 -8.46
C ASN A 163 -22.11 19.47 -7.48
N ALA A 164 -22.14 20.32 -6.46
CA ALA A 164 -23.21 20.35 -5.46
C ALA A 164 -24.48 21.07 -5.95
N HIS A 165 -24.38 21.90 -7.03
CA HIS A 165 -25.50 22.70 -7.48
C HIS A 165 -26.56 21.88 -8.23
N PRO A 166 -27.88 22.09 -7.96
CA PRO A 166 -28.96 21.36 -8.65
C PRO A 166 -28.92 21.50 -10.17
N GLN A 167 -28.59 22.68 -10.69
CA GLN A 167 -28.50 22.99 -12.12
C GLN A 167 -27.08 22.88 -12.67
N LYS A 168 -26.28 21.97 -12.15
CA LYS A 168 -24.86 21.80 -12.51
C LYS A 168 -24.60 21.59 -14.02
N ALA A 169 -25.54 20.99 -14.74
CA ALA A 169 -25.41 20.76 -16.18
C ALA A 169 -25.48 22.09 -16.95
N ASP A 170 -26.45 22.95 -16.62
CA ASP A 170 -26.64 24.23 -17.28
C ASP A 170 -25.50 25.20 -16.92
N LEU A 171 -25.08 25.22 -15.68
CA LEU A 171 -23.94 26.04 -15.24
C LEU A 171 -22.65 25.66 -15.94
N ARG A 172 -22.39 24.35 -16.15
CA ARG A 172 -21.23 23.91 -16.92
C ARG A 172 -21.34 24.32 -18.38
N ALA A 173 -22.50 24.16 -19.00
CA ALA A 173 -22.75 24.58 -20.37
C ALA A 173 -22.52 26.08 -20.54
N TYR A 174 -23.03 26.90 -19.61
CA TYR A 174 -22.83 28.34 -19.60
C TYR A 174 -21.35 28.73 -19.49
N LEU A 175 -20.60 28.09 -18.56
CA LEU A 175 -19.17 28.39 -18.37
C LEU A 175 -18.28 27.96 -19.55
N MET A 176 -18.70 26.94 -20.29
CA MET A 176 -17.91 26.40 -21.42
C MET A 176 -18.29 27.04 -22.75
N ALA A 177 -19.35 27.84 -22.80
CA ALA A 177 -19.76 28.56 -24.01
C ALA A 177 -18.83 29.75 -24.29
N GLU A 178 -18.35 29.91 -25.52
CA GLU A 178 -17.56 31.09 -25.93
C GLU A 178 -18.40 32.37 -25.84
N ASP A 179 -19.66 32.31 -26.25
CA ASP A 179 -20.65 33.36 -26.10
C ASP A 179 -21.98 32.76 -25.63
N PRO A 180 -22.22 32.76 -24.29
CA PRO A 180 -23.43 32.18 -23.73
C PRO A 180 -24.70 32.96 -24.08
N TYR A 181 -24.57 34.19 -24.62
CA TYR A 181 -25.67 35.05 -25.02
C TYR A 181 -25.95 35.01 -26.52
N SER A 182 -25.15 34.27 -27.30
CA SER A 182 -25.35 34.12 -28.76
C SER A 182 -26.56 33.26 -29.06
N ALA A 183 -27.46 33.78 -29.91
CA ALA A 183 -28.57 33.03 -30.48
C ALA A 183 -28.14 32.12 -31.64
N LYS A 184 -26.86 32.15 -32.07
CA LYS A 184 -26.33 31.29 -33.10
C LYS A 184 -25.97 29.94 -32.51
N ARG A 185 -26.77 28.93 -32.79
CA ARG A 185 -26.45 27.51 -32.59
C ARG A 185 -25.79 26.94 -33.82
#